data_f8210ce809bf2c6f1e7013b6f4597e83
#
_entry.id   f8210ce809bf2c6f1e7013b6f4597e83
#
_cell.length_a   1.000
_cell.length_b   1.000
_cell.length_c   1.000
_cell.angle_alpha   90.00
_cell.angle_beta   90.00
_cell.angle_gamma   90.00
#
_symmetry.space_group_name_H-M   'P 1'
#
loop_
_entity.id
_entity.type
_entity.pdbx_description
1 polymer ?
#
loop_
_entity_poly.entity_id
_entity_poly.type
_entity_poly.pdbx_seq_one_letter_code
_entity_poly.pdbx_strand_id
1 'polypeptide(L)'
;YEMSASLVGSEMCIRDRDGVFLKRGQYTYPLDKGSRWHFMPLVKVGDKVEAAAWLGQVDENFQPLKIMVPFTQKGVCTVKSIVDEGEYSIEDIVAVLTDEEGNDIHVNMIQKWPVKRAMTNYKEKPRPFKLLETGVRVIDTVNPIVEGGTGFIPGPFGTGKTVLQHAISKQAEADIVIIAACGERANEVVEIFTEFPELVDPHTGRKLMERTIIIANTSNMPVAAREASVYTAMTIAEYYRSMGLKVLLMADSTSRWAQALREMSNRME
;
A
#
# COMPACT_ATOMS: atom_id res chain seq x y z
N TYR A 1 11.46 11.67 -0.49
CA TYR A 1 10.98 10.73 0.54
C TYR A 1 10.91 9.35 -0.08
N GLU A 2 11.65 8.43 0.49
CA GLU A 2 11.61 7.01 0.14
C GLU A 2 10.77 6.30 1.20
N MET A 3 9.86 5.42 0.77
CA MET A 3 9.18 4.47 1.65
C MET A 3 9.85 3.11 1.52
N SER A 4 10.21 2.52 2.65
CA SER A 4 10.48 1.10 2.69
C SER A 4 9.13 0.38 2.74
N ALA A 5 8.71 -0.19 1.62
CA ALA A 5 7.57 -1.07 1.61
C ALA A 5 7.98 -2.39 2.24
N SER A 6 7.29 -2.79 3.27
CA SER A 6 7.48 -4.06 3.95
C SER A 6 6.30 -4.95 3.70
N LEU A 7 6.54 -6.24 3.79
CA LEU A 7 5.54 -7.19 4.19
C LEU A 7 4.88 -6.63 5.46
N VAL A 8 3.58 -6.38 5.43
CA VAL A 8 2.86 -5.81 6.56
C VAL A 8 2.68 -6.92 7.59
N GLY A 9 3.68 -7.04 8.47
CA GLY A 9 3.56 -7.93 9.62
C GLY A 9 2.48 -7.41 10.55
N SER A 10 1.55 -8.29 10.90
CA SER A 10 0.47 -8.04 11.84
C SER A 10 0.97 -7.41 13.14
N GLU A 11 0.29 -6.36 13.57
CA GLU A 11 0.16 -5.85 14.95
C GLU A 11 1.39 -5.37 15.72
N MET A 12 2.59 -5.27 15.16
CA MET A 12 3.68 -4.65 15.93
C MET A 12 3.69 -3.14 15.78
N CYS A 13 2.91 -2.47 16.62
CA CYS A 13 3.06 -1.04 16.87
C CYS A 13 4.51 -0.71 17.26
N ILE A 14 5.04 0.42 16.80
CA ILE A 14 6.30 0.99 17.31
C ILE A 14 6.32 0.97 18.85
N ARG A 15 5.16 1.19 19.47
CA ARG A 15 4.92 1.12 20.91
C ARG A 15 5.27 -0.24 21.52
N ASP A 16 5.00 -1.33 20.84
CA ASP A 16 5.24 -2.69 21.35
C ASP A 16 6.73 -3.06 21.28
N ARG A 17 7.48 -2.46 20.34
CA ARG A 17 8.92 -2.67 20.20
C ARG A 17 9.76 -1.75 21.09
N ASP A 18 9.41 -0.47 21.15
CA ASP A 18 10.25 0.58 21.79
C ASP A 18 9.65 1.16 23.07
N GLY A 19 8.47 0.65 23.50
CA GLY A 19 7.75 1.09 24.68
C GLY A 19 6.87 2.32 24.47
N VAL A 20 6.19 2.76 25.53
CA VAL A 20 5.16 3.80 25.51
C VAL A 20 5.69 5.18 25.12
N PHE A 21 6.99 5.45 25.35
CA PHE A 21 7.62 6.72 25.07
C PHE A 21 8.73 6.58 24.02
N LEU A 22 8.56 7.26 22.89
CA LEU A 22 9.60 7.35 21.86
C LEU A 22 10.76 8.21 22.37
N LYS A 23 11.98 7.68 22.38
CA LYS A 23 13.19 8.43 22.70
C LYS A 23 13.54 9.37 21.54
N ARG A 24 13.94 10.59 21.86
CA ARG A 24 14.33 11.58 20.86
C ARG A 24 15.53 11.09 20.03
N GLY A 25 15.40 11.11 18.70
CA GLY A 25 16.45 10.68 17.77
C GLY A 25 16.57 9.17 17.57
N GLN A 26 15.67 8.38 18.13
CA GLN A 26 15.58 6.95 17.85
C GLN A 26 14.68 6.71 16.64
N TYR A 27 15.20 5.99 15.66
CA TYR A 27 14.44 5.53 14.49
C TYR A 27 14.19 4.04 14.63
N THR A 28 12.95 3.66 14.77
CA THR A 28 12.55 2.25 14.78
C THR A 28 12.56 1.71 13.36
N TYR A 29 13.22 0.58 13.17
CA TYR A 29 13.18 -0.09 11.88
C TYR A 29 11.78 -0.68 11.66
N PRO A 30 11.07 -0.33 10.57
CA PRO A 30 9.66 -0.69 10.40
C PRO A 30 9.44 -2.18 10.15
N LEU A 31 10.50 -2.93 9.80
CA LEU A 31 10.43 -4.33 9.43
C LEU A 31 10.95 -5.23 10.55
N ASP A 32 10.30 -6.38 10.73
CA ASP A 32 10.81 -7.41 11.61
C ASP A 32 11.95 -8.19 10.92
N LYS A 33 13.19 -7.97 11.43
CA LYS A 33 14.37 -8.66 10.92
C LYS A 33 14.52 -10.09 11.43
N GLY A 34 13.79 -10.45 12.47
CA GLY A 34 13.84 -11.77 13.11
C GLY A 34 12.98 -12.83 12.42
N SER A 35 11.95 -12.39 11.71
CA SER A 35 11.04 -13.30 11.02
C SER A 35 11.66 -13.89 9.77
N ARG A 36 11.32 -15.15 9.51
CA ARG A 36 11.65 -15.85 8.29
C ARG A 36 10.39 -16.11 7.47
N TRP A 37 10.56 -16.04 6.16
CA TRP A 37 9.47 -16.11 5.20
C TRP A 37 9.75 -17.22 4.19
N HIS A 38 8.74 -18.02 3.90
CA HIS A 38 8.83 -19.08 2.92
C HIS A 38 8.80 -18.47 1.51
N PHE A 39 9.97 -18.44 0.87
CA PHE A 39 10.14 -17.89 -0.47
C PHE A 39 9.96 -19.00 -1.51
N MET A 40 9.13 -18.73 -2.51
CA MET A 40 8.92 -19.57 -3.69
C MET A 40 9.36 -18.82 -4.94
N PRO A 41 10.38 -19.27 -5.68
CA PRO A 41 10.82 -18.64 -6.93
C PRO A 41 9.78 -18.80 -8.04
N LEU A 42 9.53 -17.75 -8.81
CA LEU A 42 8.60 -17.72 -9.96
C LEU A 42 9.33 -17.62 -11.31
N VAL A 43 10.63 -17.30 -11.31
CA VAL A 43 11.46 -17.19 -12.51
C VAL A 43 12.67 -18.13 -12.41
N LYS A 44 13.34 -18.33 -13.54
CA LYS A 44 14.54 -19.17 -13.65
C LYS A 44 15.75 -18.35 -14.04
N VAL A 45 16.94 -18.88 -13.78
CA VAL A 45 18.21 -18.32 -14.24
C VAL A 45 18.18 -18.21 -15.76
N GLY A 46 18.53 -17.02 -16.27
CA GLY A 46 18.51 -16.69 -17.69
C GLY A 46 17.23 -15.99 -18.17
N ASP A 47 16.19 -15.95 -17.36
CA ASP A 47 14.96 -15.23 -17.73
C ASP A 47 15.22 -13.72 -17.82
N LYS A 48 14.53 -13.06 -18.76
CA LYS A 48 14.54 -11.60 -18.92
C LYS A 48 13.40 -10.98 -18.15
N VAL A 49 13.72 -10.01 -17.32
CA VAL A 49 12.77 -9.33 -16.43
C VAL A 49 12.92 -7.83 -16.51
N GLU A 50 11.83 -7.11 -16.36
CA GLU A 50 11.78 -5.65 -16.31
C GLU A 50 11.40 -5.18 -14.91
N ALA A 51 11.49 -3.88 -14.63
CA ALA A 51 11.06 -3.30 -13.35
C ALA A 51 9.63 -3.74 -12.98
N ALA A 52 9.40 -4.04 -11.71
CA ALA A 52 8.17 -4.58 -11.14
C ALA A 52 7.76 -6.00 -11.65
N ALA A 53 8.59 -6.70 -12.44
CA ALA A 53 8.38 -8.10 -12.77
C ALA A 53 8.51 -8.98 -11.51
N TRP A 54 7.71 -10.02 -11.42
CA TRP A 54 7.68 -10.93 -10.27
C TRP A 54 8.85 -11.91 -10.32
N LEU A 55 9.66 -11.92 -9.28
CA LEU A 55 10.80 -12.85 -9.12
C LEU A 55 10.43 -14.05 -8.28
N GLY A 56 9.64 -13.83 -7.25
CA GLY A 56 9.21 -14.86 -6.31
C GLY A 56 7.97 -14.45 -5.55
N GLN A 57 7.52 -15.33 -4.69
CA GLN A 57 6.35 -15.14 -3.83
C GLN A 57 6.69 -15.51 -2.40
N VAL A 58 6.09 -14.81 -1.46
CA VAL A 58 5.98 -15.16 -0.05
C VAL A 58 4.53 -15.02 0.38
N ASP A 59 4.06 -15.89 1.26
CA ASP A 59 2.70 -15.79 1.79
C ASP A 59 2.74 -15.08 3.14
N GLU A 60 2.05 -13.95 3.23
CA GLU A 60 1.86 -13.20 4.47
C GLU A 60 0.38 -13.08 4.78
N ASN A 61 -0.04 -13.51 5.96
CA ASN A 61 -1.44 -13.45 6.41
C ASN A 61 -2.44 -13.94 5.33
N PHE A 62 -2.06 -15.02 4.61
CA PHE A 62 -2.84 -15.59 3.51
C PHE A 62 -2.91 -14.75 2.23
N GLN A 63 -2.10 -13.70 2.13
CA GLN A 63 -1.93 -12.91 0.92
C GLN A 63 -0.63 -13.32 0.21
N PRO A 64 -0.70 -13.70 -1.08
CA PRO A 64 0.48 -14.07 -1.85
C PRO A 64 1.23 -12.81 -2.31
N LEU A 65 2.16 -12.33 -1.49
CA LEU A 65 2.95 -11.16 -1.81
C LEU A 65 4.07 -11.49 -2.78
N LYS A 66 4.27 -10.63 -3.78
CA LYS A 66 5.29 -10.82 -4.81
C LYS A 66 6.56 -10.04 -4.48
N ILE A 67 7.68 -10.74 -4.55
CA ILE A 67 9.00 -10.11 -4.56
C ILE A 67 9.29 -9.71 -6.00
N MET A 68 9.52 -8.42 -6.23
CA MET A 68 9.58 -7.82 -7.57
C MET A 68 10.97 -7.26 -7.87
N VAL A 69 11.28 -7.14 -9.14
CA VAL A 69 12.41 -6.33 -9.60
C VAL A 69 12.24 -4.89 -9.11
N PRO A 70 13.29 -4.24 -8.55
CA PRO A 70 13.17 -2.88 -8.04
C PRO A 70 12.52 -1.92 -9.03
N PHE A 71 11.55 -1.13 -8.57
CA PHE A 71 10.78 -0.20 -9.38
C PHE A 71 11.65 0.85 -10.11
N THR A 72 12.79 1.20 -9.53
CA THR A 72 13.71 2.21 -10.09
C THR A 72 14.59 1.67 -11.20
N GLN A 73 14.61 0.36 -11.40
CA GLN A 73 15.40 -0.28 -12.45
C GLN A 73 14.92 0.13 -13.84
N LYS A 74 15.86 0.37 -14.74
CA LYS A 74 15.60 0.72 -16.15
C LYS A 74 16.06 -0.40 -17.06
N GLY A 75 15.36 -0.55 -18.18
CA GLY A 75 15.69 -1.56 -19.19
C GLY A 75 15.38 -2.99 -18.77
N VAL A 76 15.87 -3.93 -19.54
CA VAL A 76 15.69 -5.36 -19.34
C VAL A 76 16.86 -5.92 -18.55
N CYS A 77 16.58 -6.63 -17.48
CA CYS A 77 17.58 -7.36 -16.70
C CYS A 77 17.50 -8.86 -17.00
N THR A 78 18.62 -9.55 -16.83
CA THR A 78 18.67 -11.01 -16.91
C THR A 78 18.87 -11.58 -15.51
N VAL A 79 18.11 -12.61 -15.14
CA VAL A 79 18.27 -13.31 -13.87
C VAL A 79 19.57 -14.10 -13.87
N LYS A 80 20.56 -13.64 -13.10
CA LYS A 80 21.88 -14.29 -12.98
C LYS A 80 21.83 -15.47 -11.99
N SER A 81 21.17 -15.26 -10.86
CA SER A 81 20.91 -16.28 -9.87
C SER A 81 19.62 -16.01 -9.10
N ILE A 82 18.98 -17.05 -8.64
CA ILE A 82 17.82 -17.01 -7.74
C ILE A 82 17.95 -18.17 -6.76
N VAL A 83 17.56 -17.95 -5.51
CA VAL A 83 17.60 -18.99 -4.49
C VAL A 83 16.48 -20.01 -4.71
N ASP A 84 16.71 -21.23 -4.23
CA ASP A 84 15.69 -22.27 -4.22
C ASP A 84 14.57 -21.95 -3.22
N GLU A 85 13.46 -22.69 -3.31
CA GLU A 85 12.37 -22.60 -2.34
C GLU A 85 12.87 -22.90 -0.94
N GLY A 86 12.56 -22.01 0.03
CA GLY A 86 13.03 -22.14 1.40
C GLY A 86 12.72 -20.94 2.28
N GLU A 87 13.22 -21.01 3.51
CA GLU A 87 13.01 -19.99 4.54
C GLU A 87 14.14 -18.95 4.53
N TYR A 88 13.80 -17.70 4.26
CA TYR A 88 14.74 -16.59 4.17
C TYR A 88 14.29 -15.41 5.04
N SER A 89 15.26 -14.64 5.50
CA SER A 89 14.99 -13.34 6.15
C SER A 89 14.75 -12.26 5.11
N ILE A 90 14.19 -11.16 5.52
CA ILE A 90 13.95 -10.01 4.64
C ILE A 90 15.23 -9.37 4.07
N GLU A 91 16.37 -9.53 4.74
CA GLU A 91 17.67 -8.98 4.34
C GLU A 91 18.46 -9.95 3.43
N ASP A 92 18.09 -11.24 3.39
CA ASP A 92 18.76 -12.23 2.54
C ASP A 92 18.58 -11.88 1.06
N ILE A 93 19.66 -12.03 0.27
CA ILE A 93 19.61 -11.83 -1.17
C ILE A 93 18.93 -13.03 -1.79
N VAL A 94 17.72 -12.84 -2.31
CA VAL A 94 16.92 -13.90 -2.93
C VAL A 94 17.15 -14.02 -4.44
N ALA A 95 17.59 -12.94 -5.09
CA ALA A 95 17.96 -12.97 -6.51
C ALA A 95 19.10 -12.01 -6.80
N VAL A 96 19.88 -12.32 -7.84
CA VAL A 96 20.86 -11.41 -8.45
C VAL A 96 20.47 -11.25 -9.92
N LEU A 97 20.31 -10.01 -10.34
CA LEU A 97 19.98 -9.64 -11.71
C LEU A 97 21.19 -8.94 -12.34
N THR A 98 21.37 -9.07 -13.63
CA THR A 98 22.37 -8.32 -14.40
C THR A 98 21.65 -7.38 -15.34
N ASP A 99 21.97 -6.09 -15.31
CA ASP A 99 21.42 -5.08 -16.22
C ASP A 99 22.07 -5.13 -17.62
N GLU A 100 21.63 -4.26 -18.53
CA GLU A 100 22.17 -4.16 -19.89
C GLU A 100 23.62 -3.68 -19.93
N GLU A 101 24.08 -3.01 -18.86
CA GLU A 101 25.45 -2.50 -18.71
C GLU A 101 26.40 -3.55 -18.08
N GLY A 102 25.86 -4.69 -17.64
CA GLY A 102 26.60 -5.76 -17.00
C GLY A 102 26.79 -5.61 -15.48
N ASN A 103 26.07 -4.68 -14.84
CA ASN A 103 26.13 -4.50 -13.39
C ASN A 103 25.20 -5.49 -12.69
N ASP A 104 25.66 -6.01 -11.55
CA ASP A 104 24.86 -6.90 -10.72
C ASP A 104 23.96 -6.13 -9.74
N ILE A 105 22.68 -6.48 -9.74
CA ILE A 105 21.66 -5.91 -8.87
C ILE A 105 21.22 -6.99 -7.90
N HIS A 106 21.50 -6.76 -6.61
CA HIS A 106 21.09 -7.67 -5.54
C HIS A 106 19.67 -7.35 -5.09
N VAL A 107 18.78 -8.34 -5.14
CA VAL A 107 17.39 -8.20 -4.73
C VAL A 107 17.15 -9.00 -3.45
N ASN A 108 16.60 -8.32 -2.46
CA ASN A 108 16.09 -8.91 -1.22
C ASN A 108 14.58 -8.65 -1.12
N MET A 109 13.95 -9.02 0.01
CA MET A 109 12.52 -8.80 0.20
C MET A 109 12.16 -7.36 0.60
N ILE A 110 13.17 -6.48 0.77
CA ILE A 110 12.97 -5.07 1.11
C ILE A 110 13.03 -4.24 -0.16
N GLN A 111 11.96 -3.48 -0.42
CA GLN A 111 11.93 -2.56 -1.55
C GLN A 111 11.75 -1.12 -1.08
N LYS A 112 12.45 -0.20 -1.74
CA LYS A 112 12.27 1.24 -1.55
C LYS A 112 11.51 1.81 -2.74
N TRP A 113 10.36 2.40 -2.47
CA TRP A 113 9.52 3.02 -3.47
C TRP A 113 9.53 4.54 -3.31
N PRO A 114 9.84 5.31 -4.37
CA PRO A 114 9.82 6.76 -4.29
C PRO A 114 8.38 7.26 -4.23
N VAL A 115 8.05 8.04 -3.20
CA VAL A 115 6.80 8.76 -3.12
C VAL A 115 6.78 9.89 -4.16
N LYS A 116 5.64 10.19 -4.78
CA LYS A 116 5.45 11.21 -5.84
C LYS A 116 6.05 10.85 -7.21
N ARG A 117 6.58 9.67 -7.40
CA ARG A 117 7.02 9.22 -8.71
C ARG A 117 6.01 8.23 -9.26
N ALA A 118 5.36 8.59 -10.36
CA ALA A 118 4.39 7.71 -11.01
C ALA A 118 5.08 6.47 -11.61
N MET A 119 4.42 5.33 -11.49
CA MET A 119 4.79 4.14 -12.25
C MET A 119 4.52 4.33 -13.74
N THR A 120 5.49 3.98 -14.56
CA THR A 120 5.37 4.04 -16.02
C THR A 120 5.57 2.68 -16.69
N ASN A 121 5.73 1.62 -15.91
CA ASN A 121 6.14 0.28 -16.37
C ASN A 121 4.97 -0.59 -16.83
N TYR A 122 3.86 0.01 -17.24
CA TYR A 122 2.72 -0.72 -17.79
C TYR A 122 2.72 -0.62 -19.32
N LYS A 123 2.45 -1.74 -19.99
CA LYS A 123 2.40 -1.78 -21.46
C LYS A 123 1.20 -1.03 -22.02
N GLU A 124 0.06 -1.18 -21.34
CA GLU A 124 -1.20 -0.51 -21.72
C GLU A 124 -2.09 -0.28 -20.49
N LYS A 125 -3.04 0.64 -20.63
CA LYS A 125 -4.13 0.84 -19.67
C LYS A 125 -5.41 0.30 -20.25
N PRO A 126 -5.82 -0.94 -19.92
CA PRO A 126 -7.07 -1.50 -20.41
C PRO A 126 -8.25 -0.64 -19.93
N ARG A 127 -9.32 -0.59 -20.73
CA ARG A 127 -10.54 0.08 -20.29
C ARG A 127 -11.18 -0.75 -19.17
N PRO A 128 -11.56 -0.13 -18.04
CA PRO A 128 -12.29 -0.82 -16.99
C PRO A 128 -13.60 -1.36 -17.53
N PHE A 129 -13.92 -2.62 -17.26
CA PHE A 129 -15.16 -3.27 -17.71
C PHE A 129 -15.84 -4.08 -16.60
N LYS A 130 -15.11 -4.41 -15.54
CA LYS A 130 -15.64 -5.18 -14.42
C LYS A 130 -16.14 -4.24 -13.33
N LEU A 131 -17.34 -4.49 -12.81
CA LEU A 131 -17.91 -3.73 -11.71
C LEU A 131 -17.20 -4.08 -10.40
N LEU A 132 -16.97 -3.06 -9.59
CA LEU A 132 -16.59 -3.22 -8.19
C LEU A 132 -17.89 -3.37 -7.37
N GLU A 133 -18.11 -4.52 -6.79
CA GLU A 133 -19.23 -4.73 -5.87
C GLU A 133 -18.91 -4.04 -4.54
N THR A 134 -19.62 -2.95 -4.25
CA THR A 134 -19.44 -2.16 -3.02
C THR A 134 -20.31 -2.68 -1.87
N GLY A 135 -21.29 -3.53 -2.16
CA GLY A 135 -22.31 -4.00 -1.23
C GLY A 135 -23.37 -2.95 -0.87
N VAL A 136 -23.28 -1.75 -1.45
CA VAL A 136 -24.27 -0.68 -1.27
C VAL A 136 -25.15 -0.63 -2.49
N ARG A 137 -26.39 -1.14 -2.38
CA ARG A 137 -27.31 -1.29 -3.50
C ARG A 137 -27.46 -0.06 -4.39
N VAL A 138 -27.57 1.13 -3.80
CA VAL A 138 -27.76 2.38 -4.56
C VAL A 138 -26.53 2.68 -5.42
N ILE A 139 -25.32 2.40 -4.92
CA ILE A 139 -24.09 2.59 -5.69
C ILE A 139 -24.05 1.55 -6.81
N ASP A 140 -24.18 0.27 -6.46
CA ASP A 140 -23.99 -0.83 -7.42
C ASP A 140 -25.03 -0.84 -8.56
N THR A 141 -26.23 -0.25 -8.34
CA THR A 141 -27.30 -0.24 -9.36
C THR A 141 -27.45 1.10 -10.09
N VAL A 142 -27.27 2.24 -9.42
CA VAL A 142 -27.57 3.57 -10.00
C VAL A 142 -26.29 4.33 -10.36
N ASN A 143 -25.21 4.10 -9.64
CA ASN A 143 -23.95 4.83 -9.81
C ASN A 143 -22.73 3.90 -9.70
N PRO A 144 -22.69 2.82 -10.50
CA PRO A 144 -21.71 1.76 -10.33
C PRO A 144 -20.28 2.24 -10.47
N ILE A 145 -19.40 1.72 -9.62
CA ILE A 145 -17.95 1.91 -9.68
C ILE A 145 -17.36 0.69 -10.40
N VAL A 146 -16.37 0.89 -11.23
CA VAL A 146 -15.66 -0.18 -11.92
C VAL A 146 -14.28 -0.43 -11.30
N GLU A 147 -13.81 -1.67 -11.34
CA GLU A 147 -12.43 -1.99 -10.93
C GLU A 147 -11.44 -1.17 -11.76
N GLY A 148 -10.48 -0.50 -11.10
CA GLY A 148 -9.57 0.46 -11.74
C GLY A 148 -10.19 1.84 -12.03
N GLY A 149 -11.44 2.06 -11.63
CA GLY A 149 -12.11 3.35 -11.73
C GLY A 149 -11.86 4.25 -10.52
N THR A 150 -12.37 5.49 -10.61
CA THR A 150 -12.33 6.48 -9.54
C THR A 150 -13.74 6.94 -9.22
N GLY A 151 -14.11 6.87 -7.94
CA GLY A 151 -15.37 7.39 -7.42
C GLY A 151 -15.16 8.66 -6.61
N PHE A 152 -16.19 9.52 -6.55
CA PHE A 152 -16.19 10.72 -5.73
C PHE A 152 -17.48 10.78 -4.90
N ILE A 153 -17.33 11.04 -3.60
CA ILE A 153 -18.44 11.16 -2.66
C ILE A 153 -18.55 12.63 -2.21
N PRO A 154 -19.32 13.47 -2.94
CA PRO A 154 -19.48 14.87 -2.59
C PRO A 154 -20.46 15.05 -1.42
N GLY A 155 -20.25 16.06 -0.62
CA GLY A 155 -21.20 16.45 0.41
C GLY A 155 -20.59 17.35 1.48
N PRO A 156 -21.40 18.23 2.12
CA PRO A 156 -20.95 19.02 3.24
C PRO A 156 -20.67 18.16 4.48
N PHE A 157 -20.21 18.83 5.53
CA PHE A 157 -19.99 18.17 6.82
C PHE A 157 -21.31 17.57 7.36
N GLY A 158 -21.21 16.38 7.96
CA GLY A 158 -22.35 15.70 8.59
C GLY A 158 -23.28 14.94 7.63
N THR A 159 -22.96 14.84 6.34
CA THR A 159 -23.80 14.12 5.36
C THR A 159 -23.53 12.61 5.29
N GLY A 160 -22.69 12.07 6.17
CA GLY A 160 -22.41 10.64 6.24
C GLY A 160 -21.37 10.13 5.24
N LYS A 161 -20.48 11.00 4.70
CA LYS A 161 -19.42 10.59 3.76
C LYS A 161 -18.53 9.50 4.34
N THR A 162 -18.01 9.72 5.54
CA THR A 162 -17.14 8.77 6.25
C THR A 162 -17.87 7.46 6.56
N VAL A 163 -19.13 7.54 6.96
CA VAL A 163 -19.97 6.34 7.20
C VAL A 163 -20.14 5.52 5.93
N LEU A 164 -20.36 6.18 4.79
CA LEU A 164 -20.47 5.51 3.50
C LEU A 164 -19.14 4.87 3.08
N GLN A 165 -18.01 5.56 3.31
CA GLN A 165 -16.68 5.00 3.03
C GLN A 165 -16.40 3.77 3.90
N HIS A 166 -16.73 3.81 5.19
CA HIS A 166 -16.61 2.66 6.08
C HIS A 166 -17.51 1.49 5.63
N ALA A 167 -18.73 1.76 5.18
CA ALA A 167 -19.62 0.74 4.67
C ALA A 167 -19.04 0.06 3.40
N ILE A 168 -18.47 0.84 2.49
CA ILE A 168 -17.81 0.32 1.30
C ILE A 168 -16.58 -0.51 1.68
N SER A 169 -15.73 -0.03 2.61
CA SER A 169 -14.53 -0.76 3.04
C SER A 169 -14.83 -2.12 3.66
N LYS A 170 -15.97 -2.23 4.36
CA LYS A 170 -16.42 -3.48 4.98
C LYS A 170 -16.90 -4.51 3.97
N GLN A 171 -17.53 -4.06 2.89
CA GLN A 171 -18.30 -4.92 1.99
C GLN A 171 -17.67 -5.08 0.60
N ALA A 172 -16.78 -4.18 0.19
CA ALA A 172 -16.17 -4.23 -1.14
C ALA A 172 -15.30 -5.46 -1.34
N GLU A 173 -15.42 -6.07 -2.52
CA GLU A 173 -14.57 -7.17 -2.97
C GLU A 173 -13.16 -6.65 -3.33
N ALA A 174 -12.32 -6.51 -2.33
CA ALA A 174 -10.93 -6.09 -2.47
C ALA A 174 -10.00 -6.95 -1.60
N ASP A 175 -8.79 -7.23 -2.08
CA ASP A 175 -7.79 -7.96 -1.31
C ASP A 175 -7.18 -7.08 -0.23
N ILE A 176 -6.92 -5.81 -0.57
CA ILE A 176 -6.34 -4.81 0.33
C ILE A 176 -7.21 -3.55 0.33
N VAL A 177 -7.48 -3.03 1.52
CA VAL A 177 -8.18 -1.75 1.72
C VAL A 177 -7.20 -0.75 2.31
N ILE A 178 -7.06 0.41 1.69
CA ILE A 178 -6.21 1.50 2.18
C ILE A 178 -7.09 2.69 2.53
N ILE A 179 -7.03 3.11 3.79
CA ILE A 179 -7.73 4.28 4.30
C ILE A 179 -6.72 5.39 4.53
N ALA A 180 -6.77 6.43 3.73
CA ALA A 180 -5.94 7.60 3.87
C ALA A 180 -6.74 8.73 4.54
N ALA A 181 -6.53 8.92 5.84
CA ALA A 181 -7.04 10.08 6.55
C ALA A 181 -6.15 11.29 6.24
N CYS A 182 -6.67 12.26 5.51
CA CYS A 182 -5.92 13.42 5.03
C CYS A 182 -6.26 14.67 5.86
N GLY A 183 -5.68 14.78 7.04
CA GLY A 183 -5.92 15.90 7.95
C GLY A 183 -7.26 15.78 8.70
N GLU A 184 -7.71 14.57 8.95
CA GLU A 184 -8.95 14.28 9.68
C GLU A 184 -8.86 14.66 11.17
N ARG A 185 -9.99 14.74 11.85
CA ARG A 185 -10.02 14.99 13.28
C ARG A 185 -9.49 13.77 14.02
N ALA A 186 -8.77 13.99 15.10
CA ALA A 186 -8.18 12.89 15.88
C ALA A 186 -9.21 11.87 16.37
N ASN A 187 -10.41 12.33 16.78
CA ASN A 187 -11.49 11.45 17.22
C ASN A 187 -12.04 10.56 16.09
N GLU A 188 -12.16 11.06 14.86
CA GLU A 188 -12.60 10.26 13.70
C GLU A 188 -11.56 9.17 13.38
N VAL A 189 -10.27 9.50 13.49
CA VAL A 189 -9.19 8.52 13.31
C VAL A 189 -9.17 7.48 14.43
N VAL A 190 -9.39 7.89 15.67
CA VAL A 190 -9.50 6.96 16.83
C VAL A 190 -10.70 6.01 16.67
N GLU A 191 -11.82 6.50 16.13
CA GLU A 191 -13.00 5.67 15.86
C GLU A 191 -12.66 4.52 14.88
N ILE A 192 -11.91 4.81 13.81
CA ILE A 192 -11.43 3.78 12.88
C ILE A 192 -10.56 2.74 13.60
N PHE A 193 -9.62 3.17 14.44
CA PHE A 193 -8.73 2.27 15.18
C PHE A 193 -9.43 1.44 16.25
N THR A 194 -10.58 1.89 16.74
CA THR A 194 -11.38 1.13 17.73
C THR A 194 -12.40 0.20 17.10
N GLU A 195 -13.03 0.61 15.99
CA GLU A 195 -14.06 -0.18 15.33
C GLU A 195 -13.50 -1.26 14.39
N PHE A 196 -12.50 -0.94 13.56
CA PHE A 196 -12.01 -1.86 12.53
C PHE A 196 -11.46 -3.20 13.07
N PRO A 197 -10.74 -3.24 14.20
CA PRO A 197 -10.29 -4.51 14.78
C PRO A 197 -11.41 -5.46 15.22
N GLU A 198 -12.60 -4.93 15.52
CA GLU A 198 -13.76 -5.71 15.92
C GLU A 198 -14.60 -6.21 14.74
N LEU A 199 -14.40 -5.61 13.56
CA LEU A 199 -15.17 -5.94 12.37
C LEU A 199 -14.65 -7.20 11.69
N VAL A 200 -15.60 -8.01 11.22
CA VAL A 200 -15.33 -9.23 10.47
C VAL A 200 -15.66 -8.99 8.99
N ASP A 201 -14.77 -9.39 8.13
CA ASP A 201 -14.96 -9.38 6.69
C ASP A 201 -16.02 -10.42 6.31
N PRO A 202 -17.13 -10.02 5.68
CA PRO A 202 -18.21 -10.94 5.32
C PRO A 202 -17.81 -11.98 4.27
N HIS A 203 -16.78 -11.73 3.48
CA HIS A 203 -16.32 -12.64 2.42
C HIS A 203 -15.37 -13.71 2.93
N THR A 204 -14.48 -13.36 3.85
CA THR A 204 -13.43 -14.26 4.33
C THR A 204 -13.67 -14.79 5.73
N GLY A 205 -14.56 -14.16 6.51
CA GLY A 205 -14.81 -14.48 7.92
C GLY A 205 -13.66 -14.07 8.86
N ARG A 206 -12.65 -13.34 8.35
CA ARG A 206 -11.50 -12.84 9.11
C ARG A 206 -11.72 -11.43 9.61
N LYS A 207 -10.82 -10.96 10.47
CA LYS A 207 -10.86 -9.57 10.91
C LYS A 207 -10.56 -8.63 9.73
N LEU A 208 -11.37 -7.60 9.58
CA LEU A 208 -11.21 -6.61 8.50
C LEU A 208 -9.83 -5.92 8.57
N MET A 209 -9.30 -5.75 9.77
CA MET A 209 -7.99 -5.14 10.00
C MET A 209 -6.83 -5.92 9.36
N GLU A 210 -6.96 -7.24 9.16
CA GLU A 210 -5.92 -8.06 8.51
C GLU A 210 -5.66 -7.69 7.04
N ARG A 211 -6.64 -7.07 6.38
CA ARG A 211 -6.53 -6.57 5.00
C ARG A 211 -6.56 -5.06 4.88
N THR A 212 -6.49 -4.32 6.01
CA THR A 212 -6.65 -2.86 6.02
C THR A 212 -5.37 -2.15 6.41
N ILE A 213 -4.99 -1.16 5.62
CA ILE A 213 -3.86 -0.26 5.90
C ILE A 213 -4.43 1.13 6.18
N ILE A 214 -4.08 1.71 7.32
CA ILE A 214 -4.55 3.03 7.73
C ILE A 214 -3.38 4.01 7.73
N ILE A 215 -3.50 5.07 6.94
CA ILE A 215 -2.56 6.19 6.93
C ILE A 215 -3.21 7.33 7.70
N ALA A 216 -2.89 7.44 8.97
CA ALA A 216 -3.49 8.40 9.89
C ALA A 216 -2.74 9.73 9.85
N ASN A 217 -3.27 10.71 9.10
CA ASN A 217 -2.84 12.10 9.17
C ASN A 217 -3.95 12.94 9.79
N THR A 218 -3.67 13.50 10.96
CA THR A 218 -4.63 14.33 11.69
C THR A 218 -4.44 15.81 11.43
N SER A 219 -5.46 16.61 11.73
CA SER A 219 -5.50 18.06 11.44
C SER A 219 -4.44 18.89 12.17
N ASN A 220 -3.86 18.35 13.26
CA ASN A 220 -2.79 18.98 14.04
C ASN A 220 -1.37 18.64 13.53
N MET A 221 -1.25 17.76 12.53
CA MET A 221 0.04 17.44 11.92
C MET A 221 0.52 18.54 10.95
N PRO A 222 1.83 18.63 10.68
CA PRO A 222 2.39 19.60 9.76
C PRO A 222 1.76 19.55 8.36
N VAL A 223 1.64 20.72 7.71
CA VAL A 223 1.04 20.86 6.37
C VAL A 223 1.73 19.95 5.34
N ALA A 224 3.06 19.87 5.38
CA ALA A 224 3.83 19.01 4.48
C ALA A 224 3.50 17.52 4.66
N ALA A 225 3.25 17.06 5.89
CA ALA A 225 2.83 15.69 6.16
C ALA A 225 1.42 15.41 5.61
N ARG A 226 0.51 16.41 5.71
CA ARG A 226 -0.84 16.33 5.14
C ARG A 226 -0.79 16.24 3.61
N GLU A 227 0.05 17.06 2.99
CA GLU A 227 0.24 17.02 1.55
C GLU A 227 0.81 15.67 1.09
N ALA A 228 1.81 15.13 1.80
CA ALA A 228 2.46 13.88 1.46
C ALA A 228 1.57 12.64 1.67
N SER A 229 0.57 12.70 2.56
CA SER A 229 -0.24 11.53 2.95
C SER A 229 -0.95 10.85 1.77
N VAL A 230 -1.50 11.63 0.83
CA VAL A 230 -2.19 11.11 -0.36
C VAL A 230 -1.22 10.39 -1.29
N TYR A 231 -0.05 10.96 -1.52
CA TYR A 231 0.98 10.33 -2.36
C TYR A 231 1.54 9.06 -1.71
N THR A 232 1.69 9.06 -0.40
CA THR A 232 2.10 7.87 0.37
C THR A 232 1.06 6.76 0.23
N ALA A 233 -0.22 7.08 0.39
CA ALA A 233 -1.30 6.14 0.22
C ALA A 233 -1.34 5.57 -1.20
N MET A 234 -1.19 6.41 -2.21
CA MET A 234 -1.17 5.99 -3.60
C MET A 234 0.05 5.10 -3.92
N THR A 235 1.22 5.42 -3.34
CA THR A 235 2.42 4.59 -3.53
C THR A 235 2.24 3.20 -2.94
N ILE A 236 1.62 3.09 -1.76
CA ILE A 236 1.28 1.79 -1.14
C ILE A 236 0.27 1.04 -2.02
N ALA A 237 -0.76 1.73 -2.52
CA ALA A 237 -1.76 1.13 -3.39
C ALA A 237 -1.12 0.57 -4.68
N GLU A 238 -0.24 1.32 -5.31
CA GLU A 238 0.49 0.90 -6.51
C GLU A 238 1.43 -0.29 -6.23
N TYR A 239 2.05 -0.33 -5.07
CA TYR A 239 2.89 -1.45 -4.65
C TYR A 239 2.09 -2.77 -4.62
N TYR A 240 0.97 -2.79 -3.91
CA TYR A 240 0.11 -4.00 -3.84
C TYR A 240 -0.56 -4.31 -5.17
N ARG A 241 -1.01 -3.29 -5.91
CA ARG A 241 -1.55 -3.50 -7.26
C ARG A 241 -0.54 -4.15 -8.19
N SER A 242 0.73 -3.78 -8.11
CA SER A 242 1.81 -4.37 -8.91
C SER A 242 2.05 -5.86 -8.60
N MET A 243 1.63 -6.30 -7.41
CA MET A 243 1.63 -7.73 -7.04
C MET A 243 0.43 -8.50 -7.60
N GLY A 244 -0.51 -7.83 -8.30
CA GLY A 244 -1.72 -8.45 -8.84
C GLY A 244 -2.90 -8.46 -7.87
N LEU A 245 -2.80 -7.76 -6.72
CA LEU A 245 -3.87 -7.67 -5.73
C LEU A 245 -4.88 -6.58 -6.10
N LYS A 246 -6.14 -6.80 -5.77
CA LYS A 246 -7.21 -5.79 -5.88
C LYS A 246 -7.11 -4.84 -4.70
N VAL A 247 -6.86 -3.57 -4.98
CA VAL A 247 -6.67 -2.54 -3.95
C VAL A 247 -7.79 -1.52 -4.00
N LEU A 248 -8.47 -1.33 -2.89
CA LEU A 248 -9.43 -0.25 -2.69
C LEU A 248 -8.74 0.87 -1.89
N LEU A 249 -8.52 2.01 -2.51
CA LEU A 249 -7.97 3.20 -1.86
C LEU A 249 -9.09 4.20 -1.58
N MET A 250 -9.25 4.58 -0.32
CA MET A 250 -10.17 5.64 0.12
C MET A 250 -9.41 6.78 0.76
N ALA A 251 -9.70 8.01 0.33
CA ALA A 251 -9.08 9.22 0.87
C ALA A 251 -10.15 10.14 1.50
N ASP A 252 -10.05 10.38 2.78
CA ASP A 252 -10.90 11.29 3.54
C ASP A 252 -10.05 12.34 4.28
N SER A 253 -10.21 13.63 4.03
CA SER A 253 -10.93 14.21 2.91
C SER A 253 -9.96 14.96 1.99
N THR A 254 -10.12 14.79 0.69
CA THR A 254 -9.26 15.44 -0.32
C THR A 254 -9.35 16.97 -0.28
N SER A 255 -10.42 17.56 0.29
CA SER A 255 -10.53 19.01 0.48
C SER A 255 -9.46 19.57 1.42
N ARG A 256 -9.10 18.85 2.47
CA ARG A 256 -8.03 19.24 3.40
C ARG A 256 -6.64 19.04 2.81
N TRP A 257 -6.48 18.07 1.95
CA TRP A 257 -5.27 17.93 1.14
C TRP A 257 -5.10 19.11 0.17
N ALA A 258 -6.16 19.51 -0.54
CA ALA A 258 -6.14 20.68 -1.41
C ALA A 258 -5.87 21.98 -0.63
N GLN A 259 -6.38 22.11 0.60
CA GLN A 259 -6.03 23.21 1.50
C GLN A 259 -4.54 23.23 1.82
N ALA A 260 -3.94 22.07 2.13
CA ALA A 260 -2.51 21.97 2.40
C ALA A 260 -1.66 22.44 1.21
N LEU A 261 -2.02 22.03 -0.01
CA LEU A 261 -1.36 22.48 -1.25
C LEU A 261 -1.43 24.01 -1.39
N ARG A 262 -2.59 24.62 -1.13
CA ARG A 262 -2.77 26.08 -1.17
C ARG A 262 -1.91 26.79 -0.12
N GLU A 263 -1.87 26.26 1.11
CA GLU A 263 -1.04 26.83 2.18
C GLU A 263 0.46 26.75 1.84
N MET A 264 0.91 25.68 1.19
CA MET A 264 2.30 25.55 0.74
C MET A 264 2.61 26.53 -0.40
N SER A 265 1.73 26.64 -1.39
CA SER A 265 1.88 27.60 -2.51
C SER A 265 2.01 29.03 -1.99
N ASN A 266 1.12 29.45 -1.10
CA ASN A 266 1.15 30.80 -0.53
C ASN A 266 2.41 31.09 0.32
N ARG A 267 3.15 30.09 0.76
CA ARG A 267 4.41 30.26 1.51
C ARG A 267 5.64 30.27 0.61
N MET A 268 5.50 29.86 -0.64
CA MET A 268 6.58 29.83 -1.62
C MET A 268 6.59 31.08 -2.53
N GLU A 269 5.54 31.89 -2.50
CA GLU A 269 5.46 33.23 -3.06
C GLU A 269 6.07 34.28 -2.10
#